data_c9707d0451f809d6c45490e3ba588384
#
_entry.id   c9707d0451f809d6c45490e3ba588384
#
_cell.length_a   1.000
_cell.length_b   1.000
_cell.length_c   1.000
_cell.angle_alpha   90.00
_cell.angle_beta   90.00
_cell.angle_gamma   90.00
#
_symmetry.space_group_name_H-M   'P 1'
#
loop_
_entity.id
_entity.type
_entity.pdbx_description
1 polymer ?
#
loop_
_entity_poly.entity_id
_entity_poly.type
_entity_poly.pdbx_seq_one_letter_code
_entity_poly.pdbx_strand_id
1 'polypeptide(L)'
;MAKDKMYGKTLRKNFARHEEIVDMPNLLALQKKSYQWFLDTGLREVFSDVASISNYAGNLELSFIDYKMDEAPKYDVLECKARDATYAAPLKVSVRLYNKETGEIKEQEIFMGDFPLMTESGTFVINGAERVVVSQIVRSPGIYYGKEIDLKTDLPLLTSTVIPYRGAWLEYETDANEVFWVRIDKNRKLPITQLIRAIGFKTDAEILELFGDDDRVAVTLEKDACKTYEEAMLEIYRKLRPGEPPTVEACETLINNLFFDPRRYDLSMVGRYKFNKKLSLWARIRGQKLVYPVADPRTGEILFDAGHIVTDEEAREMDAIGVNDVTIEVDGRTMRVFSNHMVDLDRFVDFDPVAECGIKERVRESVLKELLEQYSGEELKEAIRDNADRLVPKHILVDDILASINYMNALAHGI
;
A
#
# COMPACT_ATOMS: atom_id res chain seq x y z
N MET A 1 17.73 -18.28 -51.09
CA MET A 1 18.81 -17.26 -51.15
C MET A 1 18.81 -16.50 -49.83
N ALA A 2 19.98 -16.19 -49.29
CA ALA A 2 20.07 -15.36 -48.08
C ALA A 2 19.59 -13.94 -48.41
N LYS A 3 18.71 -13.39 -47.58
CA LYS A 3 18.22 -12.00 -47.70
C LYS A 3 19.01 -11.14 -46.70
N ASP A 4 19.43 -9.96 -47.13
CA ASP A 4 20.05 -9.00 -46.22
C ASP A 4 18.95 -8.28 -45.43
N LYS A 5 19.06 -8.28 -44.11
CA LYS A 5 18.11 -7.62 -43.18
C LYS A 5 18.87 -6.77 -42.15
N MET A 6 18.37 -5.56 -41.93
CA MET A 6 18.89 -4.67 -40.89
C MET A 6 18.31 -5.04 -39.52
N TYR A 7 19.17 -5.28 -38.55
CA TYR A 7 18.82 -5.44 -37.14
C TYR A 7 19.48 -4.30 -36.34
N GLY A 8 18.70 -3.28 -36.08
CA GLY A 8 19.23 -2.03 -35.49
C GLY A 8 20.22 -1.36 -36.48
N LYS A 9 21.47 -1.15 -36.05
CA LYS A 9 22.56 -0.55 -36.86
C LYS A 9 23.37 -1.60 -37.65
N THR A 10 23.06 -2.89 -37.54
CA THR A 10 23.86 -3.97 -38.11
C THR A 10 23.14 -4.66 -39.26
N LEU A 11 23.79 -4.75 -40.44
CA LEU A 11 23.31 -5.52 -41.54
C LEU A 11 23.67 -7.00 -41.34
N ARG A 12 22.66 -7.89 -41.34
CA ARG A 12 22.83 -9.35 -41.18
C ARG A 12 22.20 -10.10 -42.33
N LYS A 13 22.75 -11.27 -42.67
CA LYS A 13 22.15 -12.18 -43.65
C LYS A 13 21.12 -13.07 -42.97
N ASN A 14 19.90 -13.04 -43.46
CA ASN A 14 18.82 -13.90 -42.99
C ASN A 14 18.75 -15.14 -43.92
N PHE A 15 18.89 -16.32 -43.32
CA PHE A 15 18.82 -17.63 -43.96
C PHE A 15 17.48 -18.35 -43.73
N ALA A 16 16.51 -17.68 -43.09
CA ALA A 16 15.22 -18.29 -42.79
C ALA A 16 14.46 -18.64 -44.07
N ARG A 17 13.82 -19.81 -44.11
CA ARG A 17 12.99 -20.29 -45.22
C ARG A 17 11.61 -19.61 -45.24
N HIS A 18 11.12 -19.23 -44.08
CA HIS A 18 9.84 -18.56 -43.88
C HIS A 18 10.06 -17.07 -43.59
N GLU A 19 9.09 -16.25 -43.96
CA GLU A 19 9.08 -14.83 -43.58
C GLU A 19 8.81 -14.71 -42.07
N GLU A 20 9.45 -13.73 -41.45
CA GLU A 20 9.22 -13.44 -40.03
C GLU A 20 7.81 -12.88 -39.90
N ILE A 21 6.98 -13.53 -39.07
CA ILE A 21 5.61 -13.11 -38.78
C ILE A 21 5.60 -12.01 -37.72
N VAL A 22 6.58 -12.03 -36.83
CA VAL A 22 6.73 -11.06 -35.72
C VAL A 22 8.14 -10.51 -35.75
N ASP A 23 8.26 -9.19 -35.62
CA ASP A 23 9.55 -8.53 -35.53
C ASP A 23 10.31 -8.96 -34.27
N MET A 24 11.64 -9.03 -34.37
CA MET A 24 12.50 -9.35 -33.22
C MET A 24 12.33 -8.26 -32.14
N PRO A 25 11.94 -8.61 -30.90
CA PRO A 25 11.78 -7.62 -29.86
C PRO A 25 13.11 -6.95 -29.50
N ASN A 26 13.08 -5.69 -29.16
CA ASN A 26 14.25 -4.99 -28.64
C ASN A 26 14.54 -5.48 -27.22
N LEU A 27 15.61 -6.27 -27.05
CA LEU A 27 15.99 -6.85 -25.77
C LEU A 27 16.42 -5.83 -24.70
N LEU A 28 16.75 -4.60 -25.11
CA LEU A 28 17.10 -3.49 -24.23
C LEU A 28 15.93 -2.56 -23.92
N ALA A 29 14.75 -2.84 -24.47
CA ALA A 29 13.60 -1.97 -24.33
C ALA A 29 13.19 -1.77 -22.86
N LEU A 30 13.28 -2.83 -22.03
CA LEU A 30 12.90 -2.77 -20.64
C LEU A 30 13.77 -1.76 -19.86
N GLN A 31 15.09 -1.87 -19.99
CA GLN A 31 16.04 -0.98 -19.32
C GLN A 31 15.87 0.46 -19.79
N LYS A 32 15.81 0.68 -21.10
CA LYS A 32 15.71 2.02 -21.68
C LYS A 32 14.39 2.71 -21.33
N LYS A 33 13.27 1.99 -21.42
CA LYS A 33 11.96 2.54 -21.07
C LYS A 33 11.85 2.83 -19.57
N SER A 34 12.41 1.99 -18.72
CA SER A 34 12.45 2.19 -17.28
C SER A 34 13.29 3.42 -16.91
N TYR A 35 14.44 3.60 -17.54
CA TYR A 35 15.28 4.77 -17.30
C TYR A 35 14.63 6.06 -17.83
N GLN A 36 14.00 6.02 -19.01
CA GLN A 36 13.27 7.16 -19.56
C GLN A 36 12.09 7.56 -18.66
N TRP A 37 11.31 6.58 -18.21
CA TRP A 37 10.24 6.81 -17.23
C TRP A 37 10.77 7.45 -15.95
N PHE A 38 11.92 6.98 -15.46
CA PHE A 38 12.54 7.55 -14.26
C PHE A 38 12.90 9.03 -14.46
N LEU A 39 13.47 9.40 -15.62
CA LEU A 39 13.79 10.79 -15.93
C LEU A 39 12.55 11.68 -16.11
N ASP A 40 11.51 11.15 -16.78
CA ASP A 40 10.32 11.94 -17.12
C ASP A 40 9.34 12.06 -15.96
N THR A 41 9.19 10.99 -15.17
CA THR A 41 8.14 10.87 -14.14
C THR A 41 8.70 10.55 -12.77
N GLY A 42 9.59 9.56 -12.66
CA GLY A 42 10.06 9.04 -11.38
C GLY A 42 10.79 10.06 -10.52
N LEU A 43 11.64 10.92 -11.12
CA LEU A 43 12.29 12.01 -10.40
C LEU A 43 11.27 13.02 -9.86
N ARG A 44 10.24 13.32 -10.64
CA ARG A 44 9.16 14.23 -10.21
C ARG A 44 8.37 13.65 -9.04
N GLU A 45 8.06 12.36 -9.08
CA GLU A 45 7.41 11.67 -7.96
C GLU A 45 8.25 11.75 -6.68
N VAL A 46 9.57 11.50 -6.78
CA VAL A 46 10.49 11.58 -5.63
C VAL A 46 10.51 12.99 -5.03
N PHE A 47 10.58 14.04 -5.85
CA PHE A 47 10.56 15.41 -5.35
C PHE A 47 9.18 15.79 -4.78
N SER A 48 8.09 15.28 -5.34
CA SER A 48 6.73 15.47 -4.81
C SER A 48 6.53 14.76 -3.46
N ASP A 49 7.10 13.57 -3.29
CA ASP A 49 7.02 12.81 -2.02
C ASP A 49 7.76 13.53 -0.87
N VAL A 50 8.87 14.22 -1.18
CA VAL A 50 9.54 15.08 -0.19
C VAL A 50 8.71 16.32 0.11
N ALA A 51 7.91 16.78 -0.86
CA ALA A 51 7.02 17.93 -0.83
C ALA A 51 7.72 19.20 -0.34
N SER A 52 7.50 19.59 0.91
CA SER A 52 8.15 20.73 1.52
C SER A 52 8.81 20.35 2.84
N ILE A 53 9.93 21.01 3.14
CA ILE A 53 10.67 20.87 4.38
C ILE A 53 10.47 22.14 5.18
N SER A 54 9.78 22.03 6.33
CA SER A 54 9.63 23.16 7.26
C SER A 54 10.63 23.06 8.40
N ASN A 55 11.04 24.22 8.92
CA ASN A 55 11.85 24.29 10.13
C ASN A 55 10.99 23.94 11.36
N TYR A 56 11.64 23.75 12.51
CA TYR A 56 10.98 23.41 13.77
C TYR A 56 9.92 24.45 14.21
N ALA A 57 10.15 25.73 13.95
CA ALA A 57 9.21 26.81 14.28
C ALA A 57 8.07 26.94 13.25
N GLY A 58 8.11 26.24 12.12
CA GLY A 58 7.09 26.27 11.07
C GLY A 58 7.02 27.57 10.26
N ASN A 59 7.94 28.52 10.48
CA ASN A 59 7.95 29.82 9.82
C ASN A 59 8.74 29.86 8.50
N LEU A 60 9.64 28.89 8.26
CA LEU A 60 10.37 28.73 7.00
C LEU A 60 9.94 27.44 6.32
N GLU A 61 9.66 27.52 5.03
CA GLU A 61 9.29 26.38 4.20
C GLU A 61 10.13 26.34 2.93
N LEU A 62 10.85 25.22 2.74
CA LEU A 62 11.62 24.92 1.54
C LEU A 62 10.86 23.94 0.67
N SER A 63 10.51 24.30 -0.55
CA SER A 63 9.81 23.46 -1.51
C SER A 63 10.64 23.26 -2.78
N PHE A 64 10.49 22.06 -3.36
CA PHE A 64 11.08 21.71 -4.66
C PHE A 64 10.08 22.03 -5.75
N ILE A 65 10.48 22.87 -6.73
CA ILE A 65 9.59 23.38 -7.78
C ILE A 65 9.74 22.54 -9.04
N ASP A 66 10.98 22.41 -9.52
CA ASP A 66 11.28 21.72 -10.77
C ASP A 66 12.73 21.22 -10.74
N TYR A 67 13.07 20.33 -11.65
CA TYR A 67 14.43 19.83 -11.83
C TYR A 67 14.85 19.90 -13.28
N LYS A 68 16.14 20.05 -13.50
CA LYS A 68 16.76 20.06 -14.81
C LYS A 68 18.01 19.21 -14.79
N MET A 69 18.15 18.35 -15.75
CA MET A 69 19.39 17.62 -15.99
C MET A 69 20.05 18.18 -17.25
N ASP A 70 21.32 18.51 -17.16
CA ASP A 70 22.07 18.99 -18.32
C ASP A 70 22.21 17.84 -19.33
N GLU A 71 21.96 18.12 -20.61
CA GLU A 71 22.01 17.11 -21.68
C GLU A 71 23.43 16.67 -22.02
N ALA A 72 24.42 17.52 -21.76
CA ALA A 72 25.81 17.26 -22.10
C ALA A 72 26.59 16.68 -20.91
N PRO A 73 27.01 15.41 -20.99
CA PRO A 73 27.92 14.84 -20.01
C PRO A 73 29.29 15.51 -20.09
N LYS A 74 30.01 15.54 -18.95
CA LYS A 74 31.34 16.14 -18.86
C LYS A 74 32.38 15.43 -19.74
N TYR A 75 32.26 14.10 -19.85
CA TYR A 75 33.16 13.24 -20.62
C TYR A 75 32.32 12.26 -21.47
N ASP A 76 32.84 11.89 -22.62
CA ASP A 76 32.27 10.83 -23.45
C ASP A 76 32.46 9.44 -22.78
N VAL A 77 31.66 8.46 -23.21
CA VAL A 77 31.67 7.08 -22.67
C VAL A 77 33.08 6.45 -22.72
N LEU A 78 33.81 6.63 -23.84
CA LEU A 78 35.15 6.10 -24.00
C LEU A 78 36.16 6.78 -23.09
N GLU A 79 36.04 8.09 -22.95
CA GLU A 79 36.86 8.90 -22.07
C GLU A 79 36.62 8.55 -20.59
N CYS A 80 35.35 8.32 -20.19
CA CYS A 80 35.02 7.86 -18.85
C CYS A 80 35.67 6.49 -18.53
N LYS A 81 35.69 5.56 -19.49
CA LYS A 81 36.36 4.26 -19.32
C LYS A 81 37.88 4.42 -19.20
N ALA A 82 38.47 5.33 -19.96
CA ALA A 82 39.92 5.53 -19.94
C ALA A 82 40.41 6.28 -18.69
N ARG A 83 39.55 7.11 -18.07
CA ARG A 83 39.88 7.95 -16.90
C ARG A 83 39.34 7.40 -15.58
N ASP A 84 38.74 6.22 -15.56
CA ASP A 84 38.03 5.68 -14.40
C ASP A 84 36.95 6.65 -13.84
N ALA A 85 36.29 7.35 -14.74
CA ALA A 85 35.25 8.34 -14.41
C ALA A 85 33.83 7.76 -14.59
N THR A 86 32.84 8.46 -14.04
CA THR A 86 31.43 8.11 -14.20
C THR A 86 30.82 8.91 -15.34
N TYR A 87 30.11 8.25 -16.26
CA TYR A 87 29.33 8.88 -17.30
C TYR A 87 28.06 9.46 -16.68
N ALA A 88 28.06 10.76 -16.41
CA ALA A 88 27.01 11.44 -15.65
C ALA A 88 26.77 12.87 -16.16
N ALA A 89 25.60 13.39 -15.84
CA ALA A 89 25.26 14.79 -16.06
C ALA A 89 24.84 15.47 -14.75
N PRO A 90 25.07 16.77 -14.59
CA PRO A 90 24.65 17.52 -13.41
C PRO A 90 23.13 17.60 -13.30
N LEU A 91 22.62 17.22 -12.14
CA LEU A 91 21.22 17.42 -11.77
C LEU A 91 21.11 18.73 -10.98
N LYS A 92 20.30 19.64 -11.49
CA LYS A 92 19.99 20.92 -10.87
C LYS A 92 18.52 20.94 -10.48
N VAL A 93 18.21 21.53 -9.34
CA VAL A 93 16.86 21.59 -8.80
C VAL A 93 16.52 23.02 -8.44
N SER A 94 15.37 23.49 -8.93
CA SER A 94 14.82 24.78 -8.56
C SER A 94 14.09 24.66 -7.22
N VAL A 95 14.60 25.37 -6.22
CA VAL A 95 14.03 25.39 -4.88
C VAL A 95 13.46 26.74 -4.56
N ARG A 96 12.36 26.75 -3.79
CA ARG A 96 11.71 27.94 -3.26
C ARG A 96 11.77 27.91 -1.74
N LEU A 97 12.35 28.96 -1.16
CA LEU A 97 12.30 29.21 0.27
C LEU A 97 11.23 30.28 0.53
N TYR A 98 10.24 29.92 1.30
CA TYR A 98 9.15 30.81 1.73
C TYR A 98 9.29 31.12 3.23
N ASN A 99 9.41 32.41 3.56
CA ASN A 99 9.33 32.87 4.94
C ASN A 99 7.92 33.35 5.23
N LYS A 100 7.19 32.60 6.07
CA LYS A 100 5.77 32.89 6.41
C LYS A 100 5.59 34.12 7.28
N GLU A 101 6.62 34.54 8.03
CA GLU A 101 6.56 35.73 8.87
C GLU A 101 6.72 37.03 8.06
N THR A 102 7.65 37.04 7.13
CA THR A 102 7.95 38.24 6.31
C THR A 102 7.21 38.23 4.98
N GLY A 103 6.63 37.09 4.55
CA GLY A 103 6.06 36.90 3.22
C GLY A 103 7.10 36.85 2.09
N GLU A 104 8.40 36.80 2.42
CA GLU A 104 9.47 36.81 1.45
C GLU A 104 9.62 35.43 0.78
N ILE A 105 9.71 35.44 -0.56
CA ILE A 105 9.93 34.26 -1.37
C ILE A 105 11.29 34.40 -2.07
N LYS A 106 12.16 33.39 -1.90
CA LYS A 106 13.44 33.29 -2.62
C LYS A 106 13.44 32.00 -3.45
N GLU A 107 13.71 32.14 -4.74
CA GLU A 107 13.89 31.01 -5.65
C GLU A 107 15.33 30.96 -6.14
N GLN A 108 15.90 29.78 -6.13
CA GLN A 108 17.26 29.53 -6.62
C GLN A 108 17.41 28.15 -7.19
N GLU A 109 18.17 28.03 -8.27
CA GLU A 109 18.61 26.75 -8.82
C GLU A 109 19.84 26.28 -8.04
N ILE A 110 19.79 25.06 -7.49
CA ILE A 110 20.87 24.44 -6.74
C ILE A 110 21.36 23.18 -7.44
N PHE A 111 22.67 22.96 -7.37
CA PHE A 111 23.29 21.72 -7.83
C PHE A 111 23.06 20.62 -6.78
N MET A 112 22.39 19.53 -7.18
CA MET A 112 22.12 18.39 -6.29
C MET A 112 23.22 17.32 -6.37
N GLY A 113 23.85 17.17 -7.53
CA GLY A 113 24.90 16.17 -7.76
C GLY A 113 24.96 15.73 -9.22
N ASP A 114 25.96 14.91 -9.53
CA ASP A 114 26.09 14.28 -10.84
C ASP A 114 25.27 13.00 -10.89
N PHE A 115 24.35 12.91 -11.86
CA PHE A 115 23.47 11.77 -12.01
C PHE A 115 23.95 10.87 -13.17
N PRO A 116 24.12 9.55 -12.95
CA PRO A 116 24.58 8.64 -14.00
C PRO A 116 23.63 8.58 -15.20
N LEU A 117 24.20 8.72 -16.40
CA LEU A 117 23.47 8.59 -17.66
C LEU A 117 23.54 7.17 -18.20
N MET A 118 22.44 6.71 -18.81
CA MET A 118 22.41 5.45 -19.53
C MET A 118 23.01 5.62 -20.93
N THR A 119 23.88 4.68 -21.32
CA THR A 119 24.46 4.63 -22.65
C THR A 119 23.45 4.11 -23.68
N GLU A 120 23.77 4.24 -24.97
CA GLU A 120 22.95 3.66 -26.05
C GLU A 120 22.73 2.15 -25.95
N SER A 121 23.68 1.45 -25.33
CA SER A 121 23.60 -0.01 -25.09
C SER A 121 22.80 -0.39 -23.85
N GLY A 122 22.19 0.57 -23.13
CA GLY A 122 21.40 0.31 -21.92
C GLY A 122 22.24 0.02 -20.68
N THR A 123 23.51 0.45 -20.68
CA THR A 123 24.47 0.28 -19.59
C THR A 123 24.77 1.62 -18.90
N PHE A 124 25.40 1.53 -17.73
CA PHE A 124 25.97 2.68 -17.03
C PHE A 124 27.48 2.52 -16.92
N VAL A 125 28.22 3.60 -17.06
CA VAL A 125 29.66 3.60 -16.80
C VAL A 125 29.90 4.31 -15.47
N ILE A 126 30.34 3.55 -14.48
CA ILE A 126 30.58 4.04 -13.12
C ILE A 126 32.03 3.72 -12.74
N ASN A 127 32.79 4.76 -12.46
CA ASN A 127 34.23 4.65 -12.17
C ASN A 127 34.96 3.82 -13.24
N GLY A 128 34.70 4.11 -14.52
CA GLY A 128 35.28 3.43 -15.67
C GLY A 128 34.71 2.04 -15.98
N ALA A 129 33.97 1.42 -15.06
CA ALA A 129 33.40 0.08 -15.24
C ALA A 129 32.00 0.17 -15.83
N GLU A 130 31.75 -0.60 -16.90
CA GLU A 130 30.44 -0.72 -17.50
C GLU A 130 29.56 -1.66 -16.68
N ARG A 131 28.40 -1.18 -16.27
CA ARG A 131 27.45 -1.89 -15.39
C ARG A 131 26.05 -1.88 -15.98
N VAL A 132 25.28 -2.90 -15.65
CA VAL A 132 23.87 -3.04 -16.04
C VAL A 132 23.02 -3.19 -14.80
N VAL A 133 21.89 -2.49 -14.76
CA VAL A 133 20.88 -2.74 -13.76
C VAL A 133 20.10 -3.98 -14.14
N VAL A 134 20.23 -5.02 -13.33
CA VAL A 134 19.53 -6.30 -13.56
C VAL A 134 18.11 -6.20 -13.03
N SER A 135 17.12 -6.49 -13.90
CA SER A 135 15.73 -6.57 -13.48
C SER A 135 15.53 -7.69 -12.47
N GLN A 136 14.84 -7.38 -11.37
CA GLN A 136 14.52 -8.34 -10.33
C GLN A 136 13.01 -8.55 -10.27
N ILE A 137 12.59 -9.82 -10.21
CA ILE A 137 11.20 -10.18 -9.98
C ILE A 137 10.98 -10.24 -8.48
N VAL A 138 10.09 -9.38 -7.99
CA VAL A 138 9.70 -9.33 -6.58
C VAL A 138 8.19 -9.58 -6.46
N ARG A 139 7.77 -10.06 -5.29
CA ARG A 139 6.35 -10.17 -4.98
C ARG A 139 5.75 -8.77 -4.93
N SER A 140 4.61 -8.55 -5.61
CA SER A 140 3.99 -7.22 -5.62
C SER A 140 3.49 -6.83 -4.22
N PRO A 141 3.39 -5.53 -3.91
CA PRO A 141 2.73 -5.09 -2.69
C PRO A 141 1.31 -5.65 -2.59
N GLY A 142 0.86 -5.91 -1.38
CA GLY A 142 -0.47 -6.46 -1.12
C GLY A 142 -0.52 -7.34 0.11
N ILE A 143 -1.65 -7.99 0.33
CA ILE A 143 -1.84 -8.94 1.40
C ILE A 143 -1.95 -10.37 0.85
N TYR A 144 -1.27 -11.30 1.49
CA TYR A 144 -1.17 -12.70 1.07
C TYR A 144 -1.55 -13.59 2.23
N TYR A 145 -2.31 -14.63 1.93
CA TYR A 145 -2.72 -15.64 2.90
C TYR A 145 -2.20 -17.00 2.48
N GLY A 146 -1.75 -17.79 3.46
CA GLY A 146 -1.29 -19.15 3.29
C GLY A 146 -1.91 -20.09 4.30
N LYS A 147 -1.93 -21.37 3.95
CA LYS A 147 -2.34 -22.45 4.84
C LYS A 147 -1.26 -23.53 4.76
N GLU A 148 -0.67 -23.85 5.89
CA GLU A 148 0.33 -24.90 6.04
C GLU A 148 -0.19 -25.95 7.01
N ILE A 149 0.22 -27.20 6.84
CA ILE A 149 -0.14 -28.26 7.78
C ILE A 149 1.06 -28.49 8.71
N ASP A 150 0.83 -28.36 10.01
CA ASP A 150 1.84 -28.70 11.00
C ASP A 150 2.09 -30.22 10.99
N LEU A 151 3.31 -30.60 10.66
CA LEU A 151 3.73 -32.02 10.54
C LEU A 151 3.66 -32.78 11.88
N LYS A 152 3.54 -32.11 13.01
CA LYS A 152 3.48 -32.73 14.33
C LYS A 152 2.07 -32.96 14.83
N THR A 153 1.18 -31.99 14.59
CA THR A 153 -0.19 -31.98 15.09
C THR A 153 -1.22 -32.27 14.03
N ASP A 154 -0.81 -32.30 12.76
CA ASP A 154 -1.67 -32.42 11.56
C ASP A 154 -2.78 -31.34 11.48
N LEU A 155 -2.57 -30.22 12.21
CA LEU A 155 -3.49 -29.09 12.21
C LEU A 155 -3.14 -28.07 11.14
N PRO A 156 -4.13 -27.42 10.53
CA PRO A 156 -3.90 -26.35 9.58
C PRO A 156 -3.44 -25.07 10.30
N LEU A 157 -2.24 -24.64 10.01
CA LEU A 157 -1.71 -23.35 10.43
C LEU A 157 -1.99 -22.31 9.36
N LEU A 158 -2.57 -21.19 9.75
CA LEU A 158 -2.85 -20.08 8.87
C LEU A 158 -1.74 -19.03 8.98
N THR A 159 -1.35 -18.51 7.86
CA THR A 159 -0.37 -17.41 7.78
C THR A 159 -0.91 -16.29 6.90
N SER A 160 -0.56 -15.07 7.24
CA SER A 160 -0.83 -13.92 6.40
C SER A 160 0.38 -13.01 6.40
N THR A 161 0.69 -12.43 5.25
CA THR A 161 1.81 -11.51 5.10
C THR A 161 1.34 -10.25 4.36
N VAL A 162 1.49 -9.12 5.02
CA VAL A 162 1.28 -7.79 4.45
C VAL A 162 2.61 -7.27 3.95
N ILE A 163 2.71 -7.07 2.64
CA ILE A 163 3.91 -6.60 1.96
C ILE A 163 3.62 -5.21 1.40
N PRO A 164 4.23 -4.14 1.94
CA PRO A 164 4.17 -2.81 1.34
C PRO A 164 5.15 -2.68 0.16
N TYR A 165 5.00 -1.65 -0.65
CA TYR A 165 6.03 -1.23 -1.59
C TYR A 165 7.24 -0.64 -0.83
N ARG A 166 6.96 0.18 0.18
CA ARG A 166 7.94 0.76 1.11
C ARG A 166 7.34 0.77 2.52
N GLY A 167 8.05 0.24 3.50
CA GLY A 167 7.61 0.22 4.89
C GLY A 167 7.83 -1.12 5.59
N ALA A 168 7.35 -1.21 6.83
CA ALA A 168 7.45 -2.39 7.66
C ALA A 168 6.45 -3.48 7.22
N TRP A 169 6.90 -4.74 7.25
CA TRP A 169 6.04 -5.87 6.99
C TRP A 169 5.22 -6.22 8.24
N LEU A 170 3.99 -6.69 8.02
CA LEU A 170 3.18 -7.35 9.05
C LEU A 170 2.99 -8.81 8.65
N GLU A 171 3.30 -9.71 9.57
CA GLU A 171 3.09 -11.14 9.37
C GLU A 171 2.19 -11.65 10.49
N TYR A 172 1.12 -12.33 10.14
CA TYR A 172 0.22 -12.99 11.07
C TYR A 172 0.38 -14.50 10.96
N GLU A 173 0.36 -15.20 12.09
CA GLU A 173 0.41 -16.65 12.12
C GLU A 173 -0.49 -17.21 13.23
N THR A 174 -1.11 -18.37 12.99
CA THR A 174 -1.73 -19.16 14.06
C THR A 174 -0.78 -20.26 14.49
N ASP A 175 -0.81 -20.61 15.76
CA ASP A 175 -0.07 -21.76 16.26
C ASP A 175 -0.98 -23.00 16.47
N ALA A 176 -0.39 -24.12 16.88
CA ALA A 176 -1.12 -25.35 17.14
C ALA A 176 -2.15 -25.26 18.29
N ASN A 177 -2.08 -24.22 19.10
CA ASN A 177 -3.04 -23.91 20.18
C ASN A 177 -4.09 -22.88 19.74
N GLU A 178 -4.20 -22.62 18.45
CA GLU A 178 -5.11 -21.62 17.86
C GLU A 178 -4.90 -20.18 18.29
N VAL A 179 -3.72 -19.85 18.87
CA VAL A 179 -3.35 -18.50 19.27
C VAL A 179 -2.91 -17.70 18.05
N PHE A 180 -3.44 -16.50 17.89
CA PHE A 180 -3.00 -15.56 16.88
C PHE A 180 -1.76 -14.77 17.31
N TRP A 181 -0.74 -14.81 16.47
CA TRP A 181 0.50 -14.10 16.63
C TRP A 181 0.72 -13.09 15.53
N VAL A 182 1.40 -12.00 15.85
CA VAL A 182 1.86 -11.01 14.90
C VAL A 182 3.37 -10.81 15.01
N ARG A 183 4.02 -10.63 13.87
CA ARG A 183 5.41 -10.14 13.75
C ARG A 183 5.40 -8.80 13.05
N ILE A 184 6.05 -7.83 13.64
CA ILE A 184 6.24 -6.51 13.08
C ILE A 184 7.68 -6.42 12.59
N ASP A 185 7.87 -6.21 11.28
CA ASP A 185 9.17 -6.01 10.64
C ASP A 185 10.23 -7.07 11.02
N LYS A 186 9.88 -8.36 10.89
CA LYS A 186 10.76 -9.52 11.20
C LYS A 186 11.19 -9.67 12.67
N ASN A 187 10.63 -8.91 13.57
CA ASN A 187 10.90 -9.03 14.99
C ASN A 187 10.26 -10.28 15.61
N ARG A 188 10.48 -10.48 16.92
CA ARG A 188 9.87 -11.59 17.65
C ARG A 188 8.36 -11.45 17.67
N LYS A 189 7.66 -12.58 17.61
CA LYS A 189 6.20 -12.63 17.63
C LYS A 189 5.60 -12.13 18.94
N LEU A 190 4.46 -11.51 18.82
CA LEU A 190 3.60 -10.98 19.88
C LEU A 190 2.19 -11.54 19.71
N PRO A 191 1.40 -11.73 20.77
CA PRO A 191 -0.04 -11.94 20.63
C PRO A 191 -0.67 -10.80 19.82
N ILE A 192 -1.55 -11.14 18.88
CA ILE A 192 -2.14 -10.13 17.98
C ILE A 192 -2.99 -9.10 18.74
N THR A 193 -3.53 -9.50 19.90
CA THR A 193 -4.29 -8.63 20.82
C THR A 193 -3.51 -7.41 21.28
N GLN A 194 -2.19 -7.53 21.42
CA GLN A 194 -1.34 -6.39 21.76
C GLN A 194 -1.31 -5.35 20.62
N LEU A 195 -1.23 -5.79 19.36
CA LEU A 195 -1.34 -4.90 18.21
C LEU A 195 -2.72 -4.25 18.14
N ILE A 196 -3.79 -5.03 18.36
CA ILE A 196 -5.17 -4.51 18.35
C ILE A 196 -5.35 -3.45 19.43
N ARG A 197 -4.80 -3.65 20.65
CA ARG A 197 -4.80 -2.62 21.70
C ARG A 197 -4.04 -1.37 21.27
N ALA A 198 -2.87 -1.55 20.67
CA ALA A 198 -2.01 -0.44 20.25
C ALA A 198 -2.63 0.44 19.15
N ILE A 199 -3.52 -0.11 18.32
CA ILE A 199 -4.22 0.64 17.26
C ILE A 199 -5.58 1.23 17.70
N GLY A 200 -5.95 1.09 18.99
CA GLY A 200 -7.07 1.85 19.57
C GLY A 200 -8.10 1.07 20.40
N PHE A 201 -8.12 -0.28 20.38
CA PHE A 201 -9.06 -1.13 21.13
C PHE A 201 -8.46 -1.52 22.47
N LYS A 202 -8.72 -0.73 23.49
CA LYS A 202 -7.97 -0.75 24.75
C LYS A 202 -8.32 -1.90 25.68
N THR A 203 -9.54 -2.40 25.65
CA THR A 203 -10.07 -3.39 26.59
C THR A 203 -10.37 -4.73 25.92
N ASP A 204 -10.37 -5.82 26.71
CA ASP A 204 -10.76 -7.15 26.25
C ASP A 204 -12.20 -7.14 25.71
N ALA A 205 -13.10 -6.39 26.36
CA ALA A 205 -14.50 -6.25 25.94
C ALA A 205 -14.64 -5.61 24.57
N GLU A 206 -13.92 -4.54 24.28
CA GLU A 206 -13.92 -3.89 22.96
C GLU A 206 -13.40 -4.82 21.87
N ILE A 207 -12.38 -5.64 22.16
CA ILE A 207 -11.82 -6.61 21.22
C ILE A 207 -12.84 -7.72 20.92
N LEU A 208 -13.50 -8.25 21.95
CA LEU A 208 -14.54 -9.28 21.78
C LEU A 208 -15.77 -8.72 21.07
N GLU A 209 -16.17 -7.49 21.35
CA GLU A 209 -17.25 -6.83 20.63
C GLU A 209 -16.94 -6.66 19.13
N LEU A 210 -15.66 -6.31 18.81
CA LEU A 210 -15.23 -6.13 17.44
C LEU A 210 -15.24 -7.43 16.63
N PHE A 211 -14.70 -8.51 17.18
CA PHE A 211 -14.58 -9.80 16.46
C PHE A 211 -15.74 -10.76 16.69
N GLY A 212 -16.64 -10.48 17.63
CA GLY A 212 -17.70 -11.39 18.06
C GLY A 212 -17.16 -12.51 18.94
N ASP A 213 -17.99 -13.54 19.18
CA ASP A 213 -17.67 -14.71 19.97
C ASP A 213 -16.73 -15.67 19.21
N ASP A 214 -15.53 -15.22 18.88
CA ASP A 214 -14.53 -16.03 18.22
C ASP A 214 -13.62 -16.74 19.23
N ASP A 215 -13.61 -18.07 19.19
CA ASP A 215 -12.84 -18.92 20.11
C ASP A 215 -11.33 -18.60 20.06
N ARG A 216 -10.77 -18.27 18.89
CA ARG A 216 -9.34 -17.98 18.73
C ARG A 216 -8.95 -16.65 19.31
N VAL A 217 -9.82 -15.65 19.14
CA VAL A 217 -9.60 -14.33 19.76
C VAL A 217 -9.66 -14.47 21.28
N ALA A 218 -10.62 -15.24 21.82
CA ALA A 218 -10.74 -15.52 23.24
C ALA A 218 -9.49 -16.25 23.80
N VAL A 219 -9.04 -17.31 23.14
CA VAL A 219 -7.82 -18.06 23.53
C VAL A 219 -6.57 -17.15 23.46
N THR A 220 -6.50 -16.26 22.46
CA THR A 220 -5.40 -15.32 22.34
C THR A 220 -5.40 -14.30 23.46
N LEU A 221 -6.57 -13.79 23.87
CA LEU A 221 -6.72 -12.89 25.01
C LEU A 221 -6.34 -13.56 26.34
N GLU A 222 -6.65 -14.86 26.51
CA GLU A 222 -6.20 -15.61 27.70
C GLU A 222 -4.69 -15.77 27.75
N LYS A 223 -4.06 -15.98 26.58
CA LYS A 223 -2.60 -16.13 26.45
C LYS A 223 -1.86 -14.83 26.59
N ASP A 224 -2.50 -13.70 26.28
CA ASP A 224 -1.89 -12.39 26.37
C ASP A 224 -1.68 -11.94 27.83
N ALA A 225 -0.43 -11.68 28.17
CA ALA A 225 -0.07 -11.19 29.50
C ALA A 225 -0.43 -9.70 29.71
N CYS A 226 -0.57 -8.94 28.61
CA CYS A 226 -0.89 -7.52 28.67
C CYS A 226 -2.41 -7.33 28.70
N LYS A 227 -2.92 -6.68 29.73
CA LYS A 227 -4.36 -6.45 29.90
C LYS A 227 -4.78 -5.01 29.63
N THR A 228 -3.83 -4.10 29.62
CA THR A 228 -4.06 -2.68 29.37
C THR A 228 -3.36 -2.20 28.09
N TYR A 229 -3.82 -1.05 27.60
CA TYR A 229 -3.22 -0.37 26.45
C TYR A 229 -1.74 -0.03 26.72
N GLU A 230 -1.45 0.51 27.89
CA GLU A 230 -0.10 0.92 28.27
C GLU A 230 0.87 -0.27 28.35
N GLU A 231 0.44 -1.39 28.91
CA GLU A 231 1.24 -2.62 28.97
C GLU A 231 1.55 -3.14 27.57
N ALA A 232 0.56 -3.17 26.66
CA ALA A 232 0.73 -3.59 25.28
C ALA A 232 1.72 -2.69 24.53
N MET A 233 1.60 -1.36 24.69
CA MET A 233 2.50 -0.40 24.08
C MET A 233 3.95 -0.59 24.56
N LEU A 234 4.16 -0.73 25.84
CA LEU A 234 5.49 -0.95 26.41
C LEU A 234 6.11 -2.27 25.94
N GLU A 235 5.30 -3.34 25.85
CA GLU A 235 5.80 -4.64 25.37
C GLU A 235 6.16 -4.61 23.89
N ILE A 236 5.34 -3.97 23.05
CA ILE A 236 5.64 -3.77 21.63
C ILE A 236 6.96 -2.98 21.48
N TYR A 237 7.12 -1.90 22.23
CA TYR A 237 8.34 -1.09 22.18
C TYR A 237 9.58 -1.89 22.56
N ARG A 238 9.52 -2.69 23.66
CA ARG A 238 10.62 -3.58 24.08
C ARG A 238 11.03 -4.57 23.01
N LYS A 239 10.07 -5.08 22.23
CA LYS A 239 10.34 -6.03 21.13
C LYS A 239 10.93 -5.34 19.90
N LEU A 240 10.48 -4.13 19.58
CA LEU A 240 10.93 -3.38 18.39
C LEU A 240 12.26 -2.66 18.65
N ARG A 241 12.49 -2.18 19.88
CA ARG A 241 13.67 -1.41 20.30
C ARG A 241 14.31 -1.98 21.57
N PRO A 242 14.91 -3.17 21.49
CA PRO A 242 15.56 -3.77 22.65
C PRO A 242 16.73 -2.89 23.13
N GLY A 243 16.74 -2.60 24.42
CA GLY A 243 17.81 -1.80 25.07
C GLY A 243 17.48 -0.31 25.29
N GLU A 244 16.38 0.19 24.72
CA GLU A 244 15.89 1.54 24.99
C GLU A 244 14.83 1.53 26.11
N PRO A 245 14.76 2.56 26.97
CA PRO A 245 13.70 2.66 27.99
C PRO A 245 12.34 2.85 27.31
N PRO A 246 11.36 1.96 27.56
CA PRO A 246 10.07 2.04 26.91
C PRO A 246 9.20 3.14 27.55
N THR A 247 8.58 3.99 26.69
CA THR A 247 7.52 4.92 27.08
C THR A 247 6.34 4.75 26.13
N VAL A 248 5.13 5.05 26.59
CA VAL A 248 3.91 4.94 25.76
C VAL A 248 3.99 5.88 24.57
N GLU A 249 4.36 7.14 24.81
CA GLU A 249 4.50 8.18 23.78
C GLU A 249 5.52 7.82 22.69
N ALA A 250 6.67 7.26 23.10
CA ALA A 250 7.68 6.80 22.14
C ALA A 250 7.17 5.63 21.29
N CYS A 251 6.36 4.73 21.88
CA CYS A 251 5.74 3.63 21.16
C CYS A 251 4.67 4.11 20.20
N GLU A 252 3.79 5.04 20.60
CA GLU A 252 2.80 5.67 19.72
C GLU A 252 3.46 6.31 18.52
N THR A 253 4.50 7.10 18.74
CA THR A 253 5.30 7.72 17.68
C THR A 253 5.92 6.66 16.76
N LEU A 254 6.46 5.57 17.34
CA LEU A 254 7.07 4.48 16.58
C LEU A 254 6.05 3.75 15.70
N ILE A 255 4.90 3.37 16.24
CA ILE A 255 3.84 2.67 15.49
C ILE A 255 3.27 3.58 14.39
N ASN A 256 3.02 4.86 14.70
CA ASN A 256 2.57 5.82 13.72
C ASN A 256 3.56 5.96 12.56
N ASN A 257 4.84 6.08 12.87
CA ASN A 257 5.90 6.17 11.88
C ASN A 257 6.09 4.87 11.05
N LEU A 258 5.82 3.71 11.64
CA LEU A 258 5.97 2.42 10.96
C LEU A 258 4.84 2.14 9.96
N PHE A 259 3.60 2.55 10.27
CA PHE A 259 2.41 2.13 9.51
C PHE A 259 1.57 3.28 8.96
N PHE A 260 1.40 4.36 9.70
CA PHE A 260 0.41 5.39 9.40
C PHE A 260 0.99 6.70 8.85
N ASP A 261 2.32 6.82 8.79
CA ASP A 261 2.98 7.97 8.15
C ASP A 261 3.08 7.72 6.62
N PRO A 262 2.36 8.49 5.77
CA PRO A 262 2.39 8.32 4.33
C PRO A 262 3.76 8.56 3.69
N ARG A 263 4.67 9.24 4.39
CA ARG A 263 6.05 9.46 3.93
C ARG A 263 6.93 8.21 4.10
N ARG A 264 6.58 7.32 5.03
CA ARG A 264 7.38 6.16 5.41
C ARG A 264 6.75 4.85 4.96
N TYR A 265 5.44 4.79 4.85
CA TYR A 265 4.71 3.59 4.46
C TYR A 265 3.93 3.83 3.18
N ASP A 266 4.18 3.00 2.18
CA ASP A 266 3.52 3.08 0.88
C ASP A 266 3.15 1.67 0.39
N LEU A 267 1.86 1.46 0.11
CA LEU A 267 1.33 0.25 -0.52
C LEU A 267 1.44 0.30 -2.04
N SER A 268 1.68 1.46 -2.62
CA SER A 268 1.42 1.78 -4.03
C SER A 268 -0.05 1.59 -4.44
N MET A 269 -0.42 2.03 -5.63
CA MET A 269 -1.78 1.84 -6.17
C MET A 269 -2.11 0.34 -6.34
N VAL A 270 -1.13 -0.46 -6.75
CA VAL A 270 -1.30 -1.92 -6.91
C VAL A 270 -1.58 -2.61 -5.57
N GLY A 271 -0.85 -2.23 -4.52
CA GLY A 271 -1.09 -2.75 -3.16
C GLY A 271 -2.46 -2.36 -2.64
N ARG A 272 -2.84 -1.08 -2.76
CA ARG A 272 -4.15 -0.58 -2.35
C ARG A 272 -5.29 -1.32 -3.08
N TYR A 273 -5.20 -1.47 -4.39
CA TYR A 273 -6.17 -2.26 -5.16
C TYR A 273 -6.29 -3.71 -4.64
N LYS A 274 -5.16 -4.37 -4.37
CA LYS A 274 -5.18 -5.75 -3.85
C LYS A 274 -5.77 -5.85 -2.45
N PHE A 275 -5.50 -4.87 -1.58
CA PHE A 275 -6.14 -4.78 -0.26
C PHE A 275 -7.65 -4.65 -0.40
N ASN A 276 -8.12 -3.66 -1.14
CA ASN A 276 -9.55 -3.43 -1.34
C ASN A 276 -10.25 -4.64 -1.94
N LYS A 277 -9.64 -5.28 -2.95
CA LYS A 277 -10.18 -6.50 -3.57
C LYS A 277 -10.24 -7.69 -2.60
N LYS A 278 -9.21 -7.85 -1.74
CA LYS A 278 -9.10 -9.01 -0.85
C LYS A 278 -9.94 -8.84 0.41
N LEU A 279 -9.99 -7.62 0.95
CA LEU A 279 -10.68 -7.31 2.20
C LEU A 279 -12.15 -6.88 2.01
N SER A 280 -12.64 -6.83 0.76
CA SER A 280 -14.05 -6.56 0.48
C SER A 280 -14.96 -7.61 1.13
N LEU A 281 -16.17 -7.19 1.47
CA LEU A 281 -17.13 -8.00 2.21
C LEU A 281 -17.72 -9.14 1.37
N TRP A 282 -18.04 -8.86 0.10
CA TRP A 282 -18.90 -9.69 -0.76
C TRP A 282 -18.45 -11.14 -0.88
N ALA A 283 -17.14 -11.40 -0.97
CA ALA A 283 -16.60 -12.73 -1.19
C ALA A 283 -16.83 -13.67 0.01
N ARG A 284 -16.95 -13.09 1.21
CA ARG A 284 -17.10 -13.82 2.48
C ARG A 284 -18.54 -14.02 2.91
N ILE A 285 -19.48 -13.19 2.43
CA ILE A 285 -20.90 -13.28 2.80
C ILE A 285 -21.74 -13.99 1.76
N ARG A 286 -21.27 -14.16 0.53
CA ARG A 286 -22.02 -14.87 -0.53
C ARG A 286 -22.31 -16.31 -0.12
N GLY A 287 -23.55 -16.72 -0.30
CA GLY A 287 -24.03 -18.06 0.06
C GLY A 287 -24.19 -18.27 1.56
N GLN A 288 -23.93 -17.28 2.39
CA GLN A 288 -24.07 -17.35 3.85
C GLN A 288 -25.43 -16.79 4.29
N LYS A 289 -25.89 -17.26 5.45
CA LYS A 289 -27.16 -16.84 6.04
C LYS A 289 -26.93 -15.69 7.01
N LEU A 290 -27.71 -14.63 6.85
CA LEU A 290 -27.69 -13.46 7.75
C LEU A 290 -28.29 -13.81 9.12
N VAL A 291 -27.60 -13.41 10.18
CA VAL A 291 -28.10 -13.58 11.56
C VAL A 291 -28.99 -12.39 11.95
N TYR A 292 -28.62 -11.19 11.54
CA TYR A 292 -29.36 -9.95 11.79
C TYR A 292 -29.81 -9.31 10.48
N PRO A 293 -30.88 -8.47 10.53
CA PRO A 293 -31.27 -7.66 9.36
C PRO A 293 -30.13 -6.74 8.94
N VAL A 294 -29.99 -6.53 7.64
CA VAL A 294 -28.99 -5.60 7.07
C VAL A 294 -29.72 -4.42 6.45
N ALA A 295 -29.30 -3.21 6.81
CA ALA A 295 -29.83 -1.97 6.30
C ALA A 295 -28.86 -1.27 5.34
N ASP A 296 -29.37 -0.48 4.40
CA ASP A 296 -28.58 0.41 3.57
C ASP A 296 -27.98 1.52 4.46
N PRO A 297 -26.64 1.65 4.51
CA PRO A 297 -25.98 2.63 5.38
C PRO A 297 -26.23 4.09 4.96
N ARG A 298 -26.81 4.33 3.77
CA ARG A 298 -27.14 5.66 3.23
C ARG A 298 -28.56 6.09 3.60
N THR A 299 -29.53 5.16 3.54
CA THR A 299 -30.96 5.46 3.73
C THR A 299 -31.50 4.96 5.05
N GLY A 300 -30.86 3.94 5.66
CA GLY A 300 -31.35 3.27 6.85
C GLY A 300 -32.48 2.26 6.57
N GLU A 301 -32.87 2.05 5.31
CA GLU A 301 -33.88 1.07 4.94
C GLU A 301 -33.33 -0.35 5.06
N ILE A 302 -34.16 -1.29 5.54
CA ILE A 302 -33.79 -2.70 5.63
C ILE A 302 -33.73 -3.29 4.22
N LEU A 303 -32.54 -3.76 3.81
CA LEU A 303 -32.33 -4.43 2.54
C LEU A 303 -32.71 -5.90 2.62
N PHE A 304 -32.31 -6.58 3.68
CA PHE A 304 -32.51 -8.00 3.89
C PHE A 304 -32.84 -8.30 5.35
N ASP A 305 -33.79 -9.19 5.57
CA ASP A 305 -34.17 -9.65 6.89
C ASP A 305 -33.24 -10.74 7.45
N ALA A 306 -33.29 -10.94 8.75
CA ALA A 306 -32.60 -12.05 9.41
C ALA A 306 -33.04 -13.41 8.79
N GLY A 307 -32.06 -14.28 8.58
CA GLY A 307 -32.29 -15.59 7.98
C GLY A 307 -32.20 -15.63 6.45
N HIS A 308 -32.03 -14.49 5.78
CA HIS A 308 -31.81 -14.42 4.33
C HIS A 308 -30.46 -15.05 3.95
N ILE A 309 -30.43 -15.81 2.85
CA ILE A 309 -29.20 -16.36 2.27
C ILE A 309 -28.76 -15.44 1.14
N VAL A 310 -27.62 -14.85 1.30
CA VAL A 310 -27.09 -13.81 0.41
C VAL A 310 -26.60 -14.42 -0.91
N THR A 311 -27.11 -13.98 -2.04
CA THR A 311 -26.64 -14.35 -3.38
C THR A 311 -25.34 -13.60 -3.74
N ASP A 312 -24.66 -14.02 -4.83
CA ASP A 312 -23.44 -13.34 -5.29
C ASP A 312 -23.72 -11.89 -5.73
N GLU A 313 -24.85 -11.64 -6.38
CA GLU A 313 -25.25 -10.31 -6.85
C GLU A 313 -25.60 -9.39 -5.66
N GLU A 314 -26.39 -9.88 -4.71
CA GLU A 314 -26.74 -9.15 -3.48
C GLU A 314 -25.49 -8.84 -2.64
N ALA A 315 -24.56 -9.78 -2.50
CA ALA A 315 -23.30 -9.57 -1.79
C ALA A 315 -22.47 -8.44 -2.39
N ARG A 316 -22.38 -8.40 -3.72
CA ARG A 316 -21.66 -7.33 -4.43
C ARG A 316 -22.35 -5.97 -4.30
N GLU A 317 -23.67 -5.95 -4.36
CA GLU A 317 -24.41 -4.70 -4.18
C GLU A 317 -24.28 -4.19 -2.75
N MET A 318 -24.41 -5.06 -1.74
CA MET A 318 -24.16 -4.69 -0.34
C MET A 318 -22.78 -4.08 -0.13
N ASP A 319 -21.74 -4.72 -0.67
CA ASP A 319 -20.36 -4.25 -0.57
C ASP A 319 -20.16 -2.90 -1.31
N ALA A 320 -20.79 -2.71 -2.47
CA ALA A 320 -20.69 -1.50 -3.29
C ALA A 320 -21.35 -0.28 -2.65
N ILE A 321 -22.49 -0.45 -1.99
CA ILE A 321 -23.24 0.63 -1.30
C ILE A 321 -22.69 0.96 0.09
N GLY A 322 -21.66 0.25 0.55
CA GLY A 322 -20.97 0.54 1.81
C GLY A 322 -21.52 -0.21 3.02
N VAL A 323 -22.17 -1.38 2.84
CA VAL A 323 -22.37 -2.31 3.94
C VAL A 323 -21.01 -2.89 4.31
N ASN A 324 -20.48 -2.47 5.45
CA ASN A 324 -19.13 -2.82 5.86
C ASN A 324 -19.05 -3.89 6.94
N ASP A 325 -20.15 -4.21 7.59
CA ASP A 325 -20.23 -5.13 8.73
C ASP A 325 -21.51 -5.97 8.66
N VAL A 326 -21.36 -7.28 8.76
CA VAL A 326 -22.47 -8.25 8.69
C VAL A 326 -22.16 -9.43 9.61
N THR A 327 -23.19 -9.90 10.33
CA THR A 327 -23.09 -11.13 11.10
C THR A 327 -23.76 -12.27 10.33
N ILE A 328 -23.02 -13.33 10.07
CA ILE A 328 -23.43 -14.50 9.31
C ILE A 328 -23.42 -15.77 10.19
N GLU A 329 -24.17 -16.78 9.78
CA GLU A 329 -24.17 -18.11 10.36
C GLU A 329 -23.33 -19.06 9.50
N VAL A 330 -22.28 -19.64 10.10
CA VAL A 330 -21.38 -20.62 9.45
C VAL A 330 -21.28 -21.85 10.33
N ASP A 331 -21.66 -23.00 9.81
CA ASP A 331 -21.63 -24.29 10.53
C ASP A 331 -22.27 -24.23 11.93
N GLY A 332 -23.39 -23.49 12.06
CA GLY A 332 -24.12 -23.32 13.32
C GLY A 332 -23.49 -22.37 14.33
N ARG A 333 -22.47 -21.63 13.94
CA ARG A 333 -21.82 -20.56 14.73
C ARG A 333 -22.12 -19.21 14.13
N THR A 334 -22.17 -18.19 14.96
CA THR A 334 -22.29 -16.80 14.51
C THR A 334 -20.90 -16.21 14.31
N MET A 335 -20.69 -15.56 13.16
CA MET A 335 -19.45 -14.89 12.84
C MET A 335 -19.72 -13.46 12.37
N ARG A 336 -19.02 -12.51 12.94
CA ARG A 336 -19.00 -11.13 12.47
C ARG A 336 -17.94 -10.95 11.37
N VAL A 337 -18.35 -10.48 10.20
CA VAL A 337 -17.50 -10.24 9.04
C VAL A 337 -17.58 -8.78 8.68
N PHE A 338 -16.43 -8.13 8.61
CA PHE A 338 -16.34 -6.71 8.24
C PHE A 338 -15.25 -6.44 7.21
N SER A 339 -15.45 -5.40 6.40
CA SER A 339 -14.54 -4.94 5.37
C SER A 339 -13.55 -3.90 5.91
N ASN A 340 -12.72 -3.36 5.03
CA ASN A 340 -11.82 -2.26 5.34
C ASN A 340 -12.42 -0.86 5.09
N HIS A 341 -13.74 -0.73 5.09
CA HIS A 341 -14.48 0.52 4.93
C HIS A 341 -14.12 1.31 3.65
N MET A 342 -13.84 0.57 2.57
CA MET A 342 -13.62 1.16 1.26
C MET A 342 -14.84 0.89 0.37
N VAL A 343 -15.37 1.95 -0.25
CA VAL A 343 -16.61 1.93 -1.04
C VAL A 343 -16.37 2.35 -2.48
N ASP A 344 -17.28 1.99 -3.36
CA ASP A 344 -17.24 2.38 -4.76
C ASP A 344 -17.83 3.78 -4.93
N LEU A 345 -17.02 4.74 -5.37
CA LEU A 345 -17.39 6.16 -5.43
C LEU A 345 -18.58 6.41 -6.37
N ASP A 346 -18.74 5.65 -7.44
CA ASP A 346 -19.83 5.75 -8.43
C ASP A 346 -21.23 5.50 -7.81
N ARG A 347 -21.30 4.83 -6.63
CA ARG A 347 -22.55 4.59 -5.91
C ARG A 347 -23.02 5.76 -5.03
N PHE A 348 -22.16 6.75 -4.86
CA PHE A 348 -22.40 7.89 -3.96
C PHE A 348 -22.49 9.23 -4.69
N VAL A 349 -22.11 9.28 -5.96
CA VAL A 349 -22.12 10.49 -6.79
C VAL A 349 -22.91 10.25 -8.08
N ASP A 350 -23.39 11.33 -8.69
CA ASP A 350 -24.22 11.33 -9.90
C ASP A 350 -23.41 11.56 -11.20
N PHE A 351 -22.09 11.58 -11.10
CA PHE A 351 -21.15 11.77 -12.21
C PHE A 351 -20.14 10.62 -12.30
N ASP A 352 -19.43 10.50 -13.43
CA ASP A 352 -18.38 9.52 -13.63
C ASP A 352 -17.11 9.93 -12.86
N PRO A 353 -16.73 9.21 -11.76
CA PRO A 353 -15.57 9.55 -10.96
C PRO A 353 -14.24 9.46 -11.73
N VAL A 354 -14.16 8.58 -12.72
CA VAL A 354 -12.96 8.39 -13.53
C VAL A 354 -12.77 9.55 -14.51
N ALA A 355 -13.84 9.94 -15.20
CA ALA A 355 -13.79 11.03 -16.16
C ALA A 355 -13.60 12.39 -15.51
N GLU A 356 -14.32 12.64 -14.40
CA GLU A 356 -14.36 13.95 -13.74
C GLU A 356 -13.25 14.15 -12.71
N CYS A 357 -12.92 13.12 -11.92
CA CYS A 357 -11.96 13.22 -10.81
C CYS A 357 -10.69 12.38 -10.99
N GLY A 358 -10.63 11.49 -12.00
CA GLY A 358 -9.50 10.61 -12.24
C GLY A 358 -9.36 9.46 -11.22
N ILE A 359 -10.36 9.24 -10.36
CA ILE A 359 -10.35 8.20 -9.32
C ILE A 359 -10.96 6.92 -9.87
N LYS A 360 -10.17 5.84 -9.91
CA LYS A 360 -10.57 4.49 -10.34
C LYS A 360 -10.73 3.51 -9.19
N GLU A 361 -10.09 3.81 -8.08
CA GLU A 361 -10.01 2.94 -6.91
C GLU A 361 -11.20 3.19 -5.98
N ARG A 362 -11.50 2.18 -5.15
CA ARG A 362 -12.43 2.35 -4.03
C ARG A 362 -11.90 3.39 -3.06
N VAL A 363 -12.79 4.17 -2.50
CA VAL A 363 -12.47 5.31 -1.64
C VAL A 363 -12.86 5.05 -0.19
N ARG A 364 -12.21 5.73 0.73
CA ARG A 364 -12.50 5.65 2.16
C ARG A 364 -13.84 6.27 2.47
N GLU A 365 -14.77 5.48 3.01
CA GLU A 365 -16.15 5.85 3.29
C GLU A 365 -16.24 7.06 4.23
N SER A 366 -15.45 7.09 5.30
CA SER A 366 -15.49 8.18 6.29
C SER A 366 -15.12 9.54 5.70
N VAL A 367 -14.11 9.59 4.82
CA VAL A 367 -13.70 10.82 4.13
C VAL A 367 -14.74 11.21 3.08
N LEU A 368 -15.29 10.22 2.36
CA LEU A 368 -16.34 10.51 1.38
C LEU A 368 -17.58 11.10 2.02
N LYS A 369 -18.05 10.57 3.16
CA LYS A 369 -19.18 11.11 3.90
C LYS A 369 -18.91 12.55 4.36
N GLU A 370 -17.72 12.83 4.90
CA GLU A 370 -17.30 14.20 5.27
C GLU A 370 -17.43 15.17 4.09
N LEU A 371 -16.97 14.76 2.89
CA LEU A 371 -17.05 15.62 1.71
C LEU A 371 -18.48 15.79 1.18
N LEU A 372 -19.29 14.73 1.19
CA LEU A 372 -20.69 14.78 0.77
C LEU A 372 -21.58 15.66 1.69
N GLU A 373 -21.23 15.74 2.97
CA GLU A 373 -21.93 16.63 3.93
C GLU A 373 -21.58 18.11 3.72
N GLN A 374 -20.34 18.40 3.25
CA GLN A 374 -19.83 19.77 3.16
C GLN A 374 -20.01 20.39 1.76
N TYR A 375 -19.98 19.60 0.71
CA TYR A 375 -19.92 20.07 -0.68
C TYR A 375 -20.99 19.42 -1.57
N SER A 376 -21.36 20.12 -2.65
CA SER A 376 -22.31 19.63 -3.64
C SER A 376 -21.96 20.12 -5.05
N GLY A 377 -22.42 19.40 -6.10
CA GLY A 377 -22.23 19.80 -7.49
C GLY A 377 -20.77 19.91 -7.92
N GLU A 378 -20.38 21.01 -8.55
CA GLU A 378 -19.00 21.22 -9.03
C GLU A 378 -17.98 21.38 -7.88
N GLU A 379 -18.38 22.01 -6.76
CA GLU A 379 -17.53 22.14 -5.58
C GLU A 379 -17.16 20.77 -4.98
N LEU A 380 -18.08 19.80 -5.05
CA LEU A 380 -17.81 18.44 -4.62
C LEU A 380 -16.75 17.76 -5.51
N LYS A 381 -16.79 17.96 -6.82
CA LYS A 381 -15.79 17.41 -7.74
C LYS A 381 -14.39 17.98 -7.46
N GLU A 382 -14.30 19.28 -7.20
CA GLU A 382 -13.02 19.91 -6.81
C GLU A 382 -12.54 19.38 -5.46
N ALA A 383 -13.43 19.31 -4.46
CA ALA A 383 -13.09 18.78 -3.14
C ALA A 383 -12.62 17.31 -3.20
N ILE A 384 -13.22 16.47 -4.05
CA ILE A 384 -12.80 15.08 -4.28
C ILE A 384 -11.41 15.04 -4.91
N ARG A 385 -11.10 15.88 -5.91
CA ARG A 385 -9.76 15.95 -6.52
C ARG A 385 -8.70 16.38 -5.52
N ASP A 386 -8.99 17.42 -4.74
CA ASP A 386 -8.06 17.96 -3.74
C ASP A 386 -7.79 17.00 -2.57
N ASN A 387 -8.76 16.15 -2.25
CA ASN A 387 -8.65 15.14 -1.20
C ASN A 387 -8.39 13.72 -1.73
N ALA A 388 -7.93 13.56 -2.97
CA ALA A 388 -7.69 12.24 -3.58
C ALA A 388 -6.77 11.35 -2.73
N ASP A 389 -5.72 11.90 -2.13
CA ASP A 389 -4.78 11.16 -1.26
C ASP A 389 -5.41 10.72 0.08
N ARG A 390 -6.43 11.45 0.58
CA ARG A 390 -7.20 11.07 1.78
C ARG A 390 -8.25 10.02 1.45
N LEU A 391 -8.86 10.11 0.26
CA LEU A 391 -9.86 9.16 -0.25
C LEU A 391 -9.24 7.82 -0.61
N VAL A 392 -8.07 7.82 -1.25
CA VAL A 392 -7.32 6.62 -1.65
C VAL A 392 -5.93 6.64 -1.00
N PRO A 393 -5.85 6.40 0.32
CA PRO A 393 -4.59 6.48 1.04
C PRO A 393 -3.61 5.40 0.58
N LYS A 394 -2.37 5.79 0.31
CA LYS A 394 -1.30 4.86 -0.06
C LYS A 394 -0.71 4.12 1.15
N HIS A 395 -0.88 4.65 2.37
CA HIS A 395 -0.46 3.98 3.61
C HIS A 395 -1.54 3.01 4.11
N ILE A 396 -1.17 2.09 5.00
CA ILE A 396 -2.11 1.17 5.64
C ILE A 396 -2.98 1.92 6.65
N LEU A 397 -4.24 1.51 6.75
CA LEU A 397 -5.21 2.05 7.70
C LEU A 397 -5.42 1.07 8.86
N VAL A 398 -5.97 1.58 9.97
CA VAL A 398 -6.42 0.73 11.09
C VAL A 398 -7.45 -0.28 10.60
N ASP A 399 -8.41 0.16 9.77
CA ASP A 399 -9.43 -0.69 9.18
C ASP A 399 -8.86 -1.81 8.31
N ASP A 400 -7.76 -1.55 7.57
CA ASP A 400 -7.07 -2.58 6.80
C ASP A 400 -6.46 -3.67 7.71
N ILE A 401 -5.85 -3.27 8.82
CA ILE A 401 -5.26 -4.21 9.78
C ILE A 401 -6.36 -5.08 10.40
N LEU A 402 -7.42 -4.46 10.90
CA LEU A 402 -8.53 -5.17 11.53
C LEU A 402 -9.24 -6.10 10.55
N ALA A 403 -9.57 -5.62 9.35
CA ALA A 403 -10.20 -6.45 8.31
C ALA A 403 -9.30 -7.60 7.87
N SER A 404 -7.97 -7.40 7.87
CA SER A 404 -7.02 -8.46 7.53
C SER A 404 -6.99 -9.59 8.55
N ILE A 405 -7.11 -9.25 9.84
CA ILE A 405 -7.22 -10.22 10.94
C ILE A 405 -8.57 -10.95 10.84
N ASN A 406 -9.65 -10.22 10.63
CA ASN A 406 -10.97 -10.78 10.45
C ASN A 406 -11.04 -11.72 9.24
N TYR A 407 -10.38 -11.38 8.13
CA TYR A 407 -10.29 -12.26 6.97
C TYR A 407 -9.54 -13.56 7.27
N MET A 408 -8.44 -13.50 8.03
CA MET A 408 -7.70 -14.69 8.43
C MET A 408 -8.57 -15.61 9.30
N ASN A 409 -9.40 -15.03 10.14
CA ASN A 409 -10.37 -15.75 10.96
C ASN A 409 -11.44 -16.42 10.09
N ALA A 410 -11.99 -15.70 9.11
CA ALA A 410 -12.94 -16.25 8.13
C ALA A 410 -12.36 -17.45 7.37
N LEU A 411 -11.11 -17.38 6.93
CA LEU A 411 -10.39 -18.49 6.29
C LEU A 411 -10.30 -19.75 7.18
N ALA A 412 -10.18 -19.56 8.48
CA ALA A 412 -10.14 -20.67 9.42
C ALA A 412 -11.46 -21.47 9.45
N HIS A 413 -12.57 -20.78 9.17
CA HIS A 413 -13.91 -21.36 9.06
C HIS A 413 -14.31 -21.72 7.62
N GLY A 414 -13.38 -21.61 6.66
CA GLY A 414 -13.59 -22.04 5.27
C GLY A 414 -14.30 -21.02 4.37
N ILE A 415 -14.39 -19.76 4.81
CA ILE A 415 -15.03 -18.67 4.07
C ILE A 415 -13.99 -17.70 3.46
#